data_11c1b10e53b735af32df8e9406ebcaf0
#
_entry.id   11c1b10e53b735af32df8e9406ebcaf0
#
_cell.length_a   1.000
_cell.length_b   1.000
_cell.length_c   1.000
_cell.angle_alpha   90.00
_cell.angle_beta   90.00
_cell.angle_gamma   90.00
#
_symmetry.space_group_name_H-M   'P 1'
#
loop_
_entity.id
_entity.type
_entity.pdbx_description
1 polymer ?
#
loop_
_entity_poly.entity_id
_entity_poly.type
_entity_poly.pdbx_seq_one_letter_code
_entity_poly.pdbx_strand_id
1 'polypeptide(L)'
;MRTSILKQISDPKLFKQQLLFWGQQFREIVFMDSNEYPQQYSSYDCILAVDAFTAIKTDYHNAFEDLKQYQQITKDWLFGYLSYDLKNDVEHLKSNNFDGLGFPDLFFFQPKKIFLLKGNDLEIQYLNMCDDEAEEDFEEISVQCSVFSNQNSQIEIQQRIPKENYLQKV
;
A
#
# COMPACT_ATOMS: atom_id res chain seq x y z
N MET A 1 -17.33 10.00 -3.61
CA MET A 1 -17.78 10.13 -2.19
C MET A 1 -17.59 8.77 -1.54
N ARG A 2 -17.25 8.73 -0.25
CA ARG A 2 -17.02 7.50 0.52
C ARG A 2 -17.99 7.40 1.69
N THR A 3 -18.40 6.18 1.99
CA THR A 3 -19.07 5.82 3.24
C THR A 3 -18.00 5.39 4.24
N SER A 4 -18.11 5.82 5.49
CA SER A 4 -17.20 5.43 6.59
C SER A 4 -17.96 4.64 7.65
N ILE A 5 -17.36 3.53 8.10
CA ILE A 5 -17.84 2.67 9.17
C ILE A 5 -16.76 2.61 10.25
N LEU A 6 -17.14 2.73 11.52
CA LEU A 6 -16.22 2.62 12.66
C LEU A 6 -16.43 1.29 13.37
N LYS A 7 -15.35 0.59 13.66
CA LYS A 7 -15.31 -0.67 14.39
C LYS A 7 -14.26 -0.61 15.50
N GLN A 8 -14.46 -1.44 16.52
CA GLN A 8 -13.47 -1.65 17.60
C GLN A 8 -12.81 -3.01 17.42
N ILE A 9 -11.48 -3.03 17.44
CA ILE A 9 -10.66 -4.23 17.26
C ILE A 9 -10.08 -4.62 18.61
N SER A 10 -10.34 -5.86 19.05
CA SER A 10 -9.84 -6.38 20.34
C SER A 10 -8.35 -6.70 20.32
N ASP A 11 -7.83 -7.21 19.19
CA ASP A 11 -6.41 -7.54 18.98
C ASP A 11 -5.90 -6.88 17.68
N PRO A 12 -5.36 -5.65 17.75
CA PRO A 12 -4.83 -4.95 16.58
C PRO A 12 -3.69 -5.67 15.88
N LYS A 13 -2.83 -6.39 16.62
CA LYS A 13 -1.70 -7.12 16.02
C LYS A 13 -2.17 -8.24 15.13
N LEU A 14 -3.10 -9.03 15.62
CA LEU A 14 -3.70 -10.10 14.86
C LEU A 14 -4.48 -9.55 13.67
N PHE A 15 -5.24 -8.49 13.88
CA PHE A 15 -6.04 -7.88 12.83
C PHE A 15 -5.20 -7.33 11.68
N LYS A 16 -4.02 -6.74 11.94
CA LYS A 16 -3.08 -6.34 10.90
C LYS A 16 -2.63 -7.51 10.01
N GLN A 17 -2.40 -8.68 10.61
CA GLN A 17 -2.02 -9.89 9.85
C GLN A 17 -3.19 -10.38 8.99
N GLN A 18 -4.40 -10.37 9.53
CA GLN A 18 -5.63 -10.72 8.82
C GLN A 18 -5.87 -9.78 7.64
N LEU A 19 -5.75 -8.47 7.86
CA LEU A 19 -5.85 -7.44 6.81
C LEU A 19 -4.85 -7.67 5.68
N LEU A 20 -3.59 -7.90 6.02
CA LEU A 20 -2.55 -8.13 5.01
C LEU A 20 -2.83 -9.39 4.20
N PHE A 21 -3.29 -10.46 4.85
CA PHE A 21 -3.62 -11.70 4.16
C PHE A 21 -4.83 -11.53 3.24
N TRP A 22 -5.91 -10.96 3.75
CA TRP A 22 -7.11 -10.69 2.98
C TRP A 22 -6.81 -9.76 1.79
N GLY A 23 -5.96 -8.76 1.98
CA GLY A 23 -5.56 -7.83 0.94
C GLY A 23 -4.84 -8.48 -0.25
N GLN A 24 -4.18 -9.64 -0.06
CA GLN A 24 -3.41 -10.32 -1.11
C GLN A 24 -4.26 -10.86 -2.27
N GLN A 25 -5.57 -10.96 -2.11
CA GLN A 25 -6.48 -11.33 -3.18
C GLN A 25 -6.63 -10.24 -4.26
N PHE A 26 -6.28 -8.98 -3.92
CA PHE A 26 -6.40 -7.86 -4.83
C PHE A 26 -5.12 -7.64 -5.63
N ARG A 27 -5.26 -7.21 -6.86
CA ARG A 27 -4.12 -6.92 -7.73
C ARG A 27 -3.38 -5.66 -7.29
N GLU A 28 -4.13 -4.60 -7.01
CA GLU A 28 -3.60 -3.35 -6.50
C GLU A 28 -3.81 -3.30 -4.99
N ILE A 29 -2.69 -3.34 -4.26
CA ILE A 29 -2.64 -3.32 -2.80
C ILE A 29 -1.53 -2.40 -2.33
N VAL A 30 -1.84 -1.56 -1.35
CA VAL A 30 -0.85 -0.84 -0.54
C VAL A 30 -1.13 -1.13 0.93
N PHE A 31 -0.14 -1.69 1.62
CA PHE A 31 -0.17 -1.94 3.05
C PHE A 31 0.96 -1.17 3.72
N MET A 32 0.61 -0.29 4.64
CA MET A 32 1.56 0.52 5.42
C MET A 32 1.37 0.20 6.90
N ASP A 33 2.46 -0.15 7.59
CA ASP A 33 2.46 -0.42 9.03
C ASP A 33 3.56 0.40 9.70
N SER A 34 3.23 1.07 10.80
CA SER A 34 4.18 1.82 11.62
C SER A 34 5.20 0.93 12.33
N ASN A 35 5.01 -0.41 12.35
CA ASN A 35 5.82 -1.37 13.09
C ASN A 35 6.00 -1.00 14.58
N GLU A 36 4.96 -0.45 15.18
CA GLU A 36 4.98 0.04 16.58
C GLU A 36 6.06 1.12 16.85
N TYR A 37 6.60 1.76 15.78
CA TYR A 37 7.57 2.83 15.96
C TYR A 37 6.87 4.06 16.55
N PRO A 38 7.36 4.59 17.68
CA PRO A 38 6.76 5.75 18.32
C PRO A 38 6.98 7.00 17.46
N GLN A 39 5.94 7.44 16.78
CA GLN A 39 5.94 8.68 16.00
C GLN A 39 5.13 9.76 16.69
N GLN A 40 5.68 10.95 16.78
CA GLN A 40 5.02 12.10 17.42
C GLN A 40 3.77 12.55 16.63
N TYR A 41 3.75 12.32 15.32
CA TYR A 41 2.72 12.83 14.40
C TYR A 41 2.05 11.73 13.58
N SER A 42 2.08 10.47 14.05
CA SER A 42 1.37 9.39 13.36
C SER A 42 -0.13 9.58 13.44
N SER A 43 -0.80 9.58 12.29
CA SER A 43 -2.26 9.59 12.23
C SER A 43 -2.83 8.18 12.38
N TYR A 44 -2.13 7.16 11.84
CA TYR A 44 -2.58 5.76 11.83
C TYR A 44 -1.41 4.81 12.12
N ASP A 45 -1.73 3.68 12.75
CA ASP A 45 -0.77 2.60 13.01
C ASP A 45 -0.64 1.65 11.83
N CYS A 46 -1.74 1.48 11.08
CA CYS A 46 -1.77 0.67 9.88
C CYS A 46 -2.78 1.23 8.88
N ILE A 47 -2.43 1.16 7.60
CA ILE A 47 -3.32 1.49 6.48
C ILE A 47 -3.26 0.34 5.48
N LEU A 48 -4.44 -0.15 5.08
CA LEU A 48 -4.60 -1.00 3.90
C LEU A 48 -5.47 -0.26 2.88
N ALA A 49 -4.99 -0.18 1.65
CA ALA A 49 -5.75 0.33 0.51
C ALA A 49 -5.73 -0.69 -0.62
N VAL A 50 -6.90 -1.11 -1.10
CA VAL A 50 -7.04 -2.18 -2.09
C VAL A 50 -8.10 -1.86 -3.14
N ASP A 51 -8.06 -2.66 -4.21
CA ASP A 51 -9.00 -2.63 -5.32
C ASP A 51 -9.07 -1.27 -6.03
N ALA A 52 -8.24 -1.11 -7.05
CA ALA A 52 -8.19 0.14 -7.80
C ALA A 52 -9.50 0.42 -8.56
N PHE A 53 -10.13 1.55 -8.25
CA PHE A 53 -11.23 2.10 -9.07
C PHE A 53 -10.67 2.77 -10.32
N THR A 54 -9.68 3.62 -10.16
CA THR A 54 -8.90 4.23 -11.25
C THR A 54 -7.42 4.20 -10.90
N ALA A 55 -6.56 4.26 -11.92
CA ALA A 55 -5.12 4.29 -11.71
C ALA A 55 -4.42 5.12 -12.79
N ILE A 56 -3.27 5.70 -12.42
CA ILE A 56 -2.31 6.32 -13.33
C ILE A 56 -1.00 5.54 -13.27
N LYS A 57 -0.46 5.21 -14.45
CA LYS A 57 0.85 4.61 -14.65
C LYS A 57 1.56 5.38 -15.75
N THR A 58 2.75 5.86 -15.49
CA THR A 58 3.54 6.60 -16.49
C THR A 58 5.03 6.33 -16.27
N ASP A 59 5.82 6.64 -17.29
CA ASP A 59 7.26 6.75 -17.18
C ASP A 59 7.64 8.11 -16.53
N TYR A 60 8.91 8.53 -16.64
CA TYR A 60 9.36 9.78 -16.04
C TYR A 60 8.95 11.04 -16.83
N HIS A 61 8.49 10.92 -18.10
CA HIS A 61 8.18 12.07 -18.92
C HIS A 61 6.88 12.75 -18.46
N ASN A 62 6.96 14.02 -18.04
CA ASN A 62 5.83 14.84 -17.59
C ASN A 62 5.01 14.21 -16.45
N ALA A 63 5.60 13.27 -15.71
CA ALA A 63 4.93 12.42 -14.74
C ALA A 63 4.27 13.21 -13.59
N PHE A 64 4.92 14.28 -13.12
CA PHE A 64 4.38 15.11 -12.03
C PHE A 64 3.17 15.96 -12.46
N GLU A 65 3.15 16.45 -13.70
CA GLU A 65 1.97 17.17 -14.21
C GLU A 65 0.80 16.21 -14.43
N ASP A 66 1.05 15.01 -14.93
CA ASP A 66 0.04 13.97 -15.08
C ASP A 66 -0.55 13.55 -13.73
N LEU A 67 0.29 13.38 -12.70
CA LEU A 67 -0.16 13.11 -11.33
C LEU A 67 -1.01 14.25 -10.78
N LYS A 68 -0.61 15.50 -11.01
CA LYS A 68 -1.36 16.68 -10.57
C LYS A 68 -2.73 16.73 -11.22
N GLN A 69 -2.82 16.47 -12.52
CA GLN A 69 -4.10 16.41 -13.23
C GLN A 69 -4.97 15.27 -12.69
N TYR A 70 -4.40 14.11 -12.48
CA TYR A 70 -5.09 12.96 -11.90
C TYR A 70 -5.64 13.27 -10.50
N GLN A 71 -4.84 13.90 -9.64
CA GLN A 71 -5.27 14.34 -8.30
C GLN A 71 -6.43 15.36 -8.37
N GLN A 72 -6.34 16.33 -9.30
CA GLN A 72 -7.38 17.34 -9.46
C GLN A 72 -8.73 16.77 -9.89
N ILE A 73 -8.72 15.70 -10.68
CA ILE A 73 -9.93 15.01 -11.15
C ILE A 73 -10.48 14.11 -10.04
N THR A 74 -9.61 13.32 -9.44
CA THR A 74 -9.99 12.27 -8.47
C THR A 74 -10.49 12.87 -7.15
N LYS A 75 -9.77 13.86 -6.59
CA LYS A 75 -10.09 14.54 -5.31
C LYS A 75 -10.41 13.60 -4.17
N ASP A 76 -9.65 12.51 -4.07
CA ASP A 76 -9.83 11.42 -3.12
C ASP A 76 -8.45 10.90 -2.67
N TRP A 77 -8.41 9.88 -1.82
CA TRP A 77 -7.21 9.18 -1.46
C TRP A 77 -6.52 8.58 -2.69
N LEU A 78 -5.21 8.78 -2.78
CA LEU A 78 -4.36 8.19 -3.79
C LEU A 78 -3.24 7.41 -3.10
N PHE A 79 -3.05 6.17 -3.50
CA PHE A 79 -1.99 5.29 -2.99
C PHE A 79 -1.13 4.81 -4.15
N GLY A 80 0.18 4.72 -3.90
CA GLY A 80 1.10 4.30 -4.95
C GLY A 80 2.55 4.61 -4.59
N TYR A 81 3.39 4.77 -5.62
CA TYR A 81 4.80 5.07 -5.44
C TYR A 81 5.34 5.97 -6.55
N LEU A 82 6.46 6.59 -6.23
CA LEU A 82 7.33 7.34 -7.13
C LEU A 82 8.69 6.62 -7.19
N SER A 83 9.16 6.27 -8.39
CA SER A 83 10.49 5.72 -8.55
C SER A 83 11.57 6.80 -8.41
N TYR A 84 12.80 6.38 -8.16
CA TYR A 84 13.93 7.29 -8.15
C TYR A 84 14.23 7.90 -9.53
N ASP A 85 13.86 7.22 -10.62
CA ASP A 85 14.13 7.67 -11.97
C ASP A 85 13.28 8.85 -12.43
N LEU A 86 12.24 9.21 -11.69
CA LEU A 86 11.51 10.47 -11.87
C LEU A 86 12.38 11.73 -11.76
N LYS A 87 13.56 11.63 -11.10
CA LYS A 87 14.56 12.70 -11.12
C LYS A 87 14.99 13.09 -12.53
N ASN A 88 14.93 12.14 -13.49
CA ASN A 88 15.36 12.36 -14.87
C ASN A 88 14.49 13.41 -15.59
N ASP A 89 13.22 13.50 -15.24
CA ASP A 89 12.32 14.53 -15.77
C ASP A 89 12.63 15.92 -15.18
N VAL A 90 12.83 15.98 -13.87
CA VAL A 90 13.06 17.24 -13.14
C VAL A 90 14.45 17.84 -13.45
N GLU A 91 15.47 17.00 -13.51
CA GLU A 91 16.87 17.43 -13.65
C GLU A 91 17.43 17.22 -15.07
N HIS A 92 16.59 16.78 -16.03
CA HIS A 92 16.97 16.49 -17.40
C HIS A 92 18.16 15.51 -17.51
N LEU A 93 18.19 14.51 -16.61
CA LEU A 93 19.20 13.47 -16.56
C LEU A 93 18.78 12.28 -17.44
N LYS A 94 19.77 11.45 -17.78
CA LYS A 94 19.55 10.16 -18.46
C LYS A 94 20.19 9.05 -17.65
N SER A 95 19.44 7.99 -17.41
CA SER A 95 19.96 6.76 -16.84
C SER A 95 20.26 5.75 -17.97
N ASN A 96 21.47 5.16 -17.96
CA ASN A 96 21.83 4.04 -18.82
C ASN A 96 21.88 2.72 -18.04
N ASN A 97 21.36 2.72 -16.80
CA ASN A 97 21.32 1.52 -15.97
C ASN A 97 20.29 0.54 -16.55
N PHE A 98 20.61 -0.74 -16.45
CA PHE A 98 19.68 -1.79 -16.84
C PHE A 98 18.50 -1.83 -15.84
N ASP A 99 17.30 -1.61 -16.35
CA ASP A 99 16.06 -1.85 -15.62
C ASP A 99 15.59 -3.29 -15.87
N GLY A 100 15.84 -4.15 -14.90
CA GLY A 100 15.45 -5.56 -14.96
C GLY A 100 14.05 -5.86 -14.40
N LEU A 101 13.37 -4.87 -13.84
CA LEU A 101 12.07 -5.03 -13.18
C LEU A 101 10.91 -4.49 -14.01
N GLY A 102 11.16 -3.44 -14.81
CA GLY A 102 10.17 -2.82 -15.70
C GLY A 102 8.98 -2.24 -14.94
N PHE A 103 9.20 -1.75 -13.71
CA PHE A 103 8.15 -1.03 -12.99
C PHE A 103 7.92 0.36 -13.60
N PRO A 104 6.68 0.84 -13.66
CA PRO A 104 6.42 2.22 -14.03
C PRO A 104 7.14 3.18 -13.08
N ASP A 105 7.62 4.32 -13.60
CA ASP A 105 8.29 5.32 -12.79
C ASP A 105 7.35 6.02 -11.83
N LEU A 106 6.10 6.14 -12.22
CA LEU A 106 5.02 6.62 -11.37
C LEU A 106 3.85 5.65 -11.46
N PHE A 107 3.34 5.24 -10.31
CA PHE A 107 2.11 4.50 -10.19
C PHE A 107 1.31 4.99 -8.99
N PHE A 108 0.08 5.45 -9.24
CA PHE A 108 -0.90 5.76 -8.19
C PHE A 108 -2.26 5.24 -8.59
N PHE A 109 -3.05 4.86 -7.58
CA PHE A 109 -4.44 4.45 -7.79
C PHE A 109 -5.36 5.04 -6.72
N GLN A 110 -6.61 5.23 -7.11
CA GLN A 110 -7.72 5.50 -6.21
C GLN A 110 -8.29 4.17 -5.75
N PRO A 111 -8.17 3.78 -4.48
CA PRO A 111 -8.72 2.52 -4.00
C PRO A 111 -10.23 2.58 -3.88
N LYS A 112 -10.92 1.46 -4.05
CA LYS A 112 -12.32 1.33 -3.66
C LYS A 112 -12.48 1.19 -2.16
N LYS A 113 -11.55 0.47 -1.50
CA LYS A 113 -11.61 0.05 -0.10
C LYS A 113 -10.37 0.51 0.65
N ILE A 114 -10.56 1.17 1.80
CA ILE A 114 -9.49 1.64 2.67
C ILE A 114 -9.81 1.24 4.10
N PHE A 115 -8.81 0.73 4.80
CA PHE A 115 -8.87 0.39 6.22
C PHE A 115 -7.80 1.21 6.97
N LEU A 116 -8.22 1.98 7.96
CA LEU A 116 -7.40 2.90 8.73
C LEU A 116 -7.44 2.48 10.20
N LEU A 117 -6.36 1.91 10.72
CA LEU A 117 -6.27 1.43 12.09
C LEU A 117 -5.45 2.38 12.95
N LYS A 118 -5.98 2.76 14.12
CA LYS A 118 -5.28 3.54 15.14
C LYS A 118 -5.60 2.99 16.53
N GLY A 119 -4.62 2.40 17.20
CA GLY A 119 -4.87 1.66 18.44
C GLY A 119 -5.88 0.55 18.18
N ASN A 120 -7.01 0.62 18.87
CA ASN A 120 -8.13 -0.32 18.71
C ASN A 120 -9.24 0.21 17.79
N ASP A 121 -9.13 1.46 17.33
CA ASP A 121 -10.12 2.09 16.46
C ASP A 121 -9.82 1.77 14.99
N LEU A 122 -10.76 1.15 14.31
CA LEU A 122 -10.72 0.89 12.88
C LEU A 122 -11.76 1.73 12.15
N GLU A 123 -11.30 2.54 11.20
CA GLU A 123 -12.16 3.22 10.25
C GLU A 123 -12.07 2.50 8.89
N ILE A 124 -13.22 2.07 8.37
CA ILE A 124 -13.37 1.41 7.07
C ILE A 124 -14.03 2.41 6.13
N GLN A 125 -13.36 2.74 5.01
CA GLN A 125 -13.86 3.70 4.02
C GLN A 125 -14.03 3.03 2.67
N TYR A 126 -15.26 2.94 2.18
CA TYR A 126 -15.59 2.39 0.85
C TYR A 126 -16.13 3.47 -0.08
N LEU A 127 -15.85 3.36 -1.38
CA LEU A 127 -16.58 4.15 -2.36
C LEU A 127 -18.07 3.76 -2.32
N ASN A 128 -18.97 4.74 -2.43
CA ASN A 128 -20.43 4.51 -2.32
C ASN A 128 -20.97 3.48 -3.30
N MET A 129 -20.22 3.16 -4.36
CA MET A 129 -20.63 2.16 -5.35
C MET A 129 -20.43 0.72 -4.89
N CYS A 130 -19.74 0.48 -3.77
CA CYS A 130 -19.44 -0.83 -3.19
C CYS A 130 -19.48 -0.81 -1.65
N ASP A 131 -20.17 0.15 -1.04
CA ASP A 131 -20.23 0.28 0.41
C ASP A 131 -21.10 -0.80 1.09
N ASP A 132 -21.95 -1.46 0.35
CA ASP A 132 -22.71 -2.63 0.76
C ASP A 132 -21.83 -3.87 1.04
N GLU A 133 -20.62 -3.93 0.49
CA GLU A 133 -19.65 -5.01 0.73
C GLU A 133 -18.91 -4.87 2.10
N ALA A 134 -18.95 -3.72 2.74
CA ALA A 134 -18.04 -3.40 3.85
C ALA A 134 -18.23 -4.27 5.11
N GLU A 135 -19.45 -4.66 5.43
CA GLU A 135 -19.72 -5.54 6.58
C GLU A 135 -19.30 -6.99 6.29
N GLU A 136 -19.58 -7.50 5.09
CA GLU A 136 -19.17 -8.84 4.67
C GLU A 136 -17.65 -8.98 4.65
N ASP A 137 -16.95 -8.03 4.04
CA ASP A 137 -15.48 -8.00 4.02
C ASP A 137 -14.88 -7.94 5.45
N PHE A 138 -15.47 -7.16 6.34
CA PHE A 138 -15.02 -7.09 7.74
C PHE A 138 -15.21 -8.42 8.48
N GLU A 139 -16.32 -9.11 8.25
CA GLU A 139 -16.57 -10.44 8.81
C GLU A 139 -15.57 -11.45 8.24
N GLU A 140 -15.34 -11.45 6.93
CA GLU A 140 -14.36 -12.32 6.29
C GLU A 140 -12.95 -12.13 6.87
N ILE A 141 -12.48 -10.89 6.98
CA ILE A 141 -11.18 -10.55 7.59
C ILE A 141 -11.10 -11.12 9.01
N SER A 142 -12.14 -10.92 9.80
CA SER A 142 -12.17 -11.31 11.23
C SER A 142 -12.16 -12.82 11.45
N VAL A 143 -12.72 -13.61 10.52
CA VAL A 143 -12.83 -15.08 10.62
C VAL A 143 -11.55 -15.79 10.18
N GLN A 144 -10.69 -15.18 9.37
CA GLN A 144 -9.47 -15.80 8.81
C GLN A 144 -8.40 -16.20 9.84
N CYS A 145 -8.66 -16.06 11.12
CA CYS A 145 -7.75 -16.36 12.23
C CYS A 145 -7.23 -17.81 12.31
N SER A 146 -7.95 -18.77 11.77
CA SER A 146 -7.64 -20.20 12.00
C SER A 146 -6.54 -20.76 11.07
N VAL A 147 -6.16 -20.04 10.03
CA VAL A 147 -5.21 -20.53 9.01
C VAL A 147 -3.75 -20.21 9.35
N PHE A 148 -3.48 -19.18 10.16
CA PHE A 148 -2.12 -18.69 10.42
C PHE A 148 -1.31 -19.49 11.46
N SER A 149 -1.93 -20.33 12.28
CA SER A 149 -1.26 -21.00 13.40
C SER A 149 -0.26 -22.08 12.99
N ASN A 150 -0.16 -22.48 11.70
CA ASN A 150 0.61 -23.65 11.29
C ASN A 150 1.57 -23.49 10.09
N GLN A 151 1.80 -22.29 9.56
CA GLN A 151 2.78 -22.11 8.48
C GLN A 151 4.03 -21.38 8.95
N ASN A 152 4.90 -22.07 9.70
CA ASN A 152 6.31 -21.70 9.80
C ASN A 152 7.01 -22.04 8.47
N SER A 153 6.82 -21.24 7.44
CA SER A 153 7.68 -21.31 6.26
C SER A 153 9.05 -20.73 6.65
N GLN A 154 10.04 -21.58 6.82
CA GLN A 154 11.44 -21.15 6.94
C GLN A 154 11.85 -20.59 5.58
N ILE A 155 11.81 -19.26 5.43
CA ILE A 155 12.37 -18.59 4.26
C ILE A 155 13.87 -18.48 4.50
N GLU A 156 14.67 -19.21 3.73
CA GLU A 156 16.11 -19.07 3.74
C GLU A 156 16.50 -17.88 2.83
N ILE A 157 16.98 -16.80 3.44
CA ILE A 157 17.45 -15.62 2.69
C ILE A 157 18.93 -15.82 2.35
N GLN A 158 19.23 -15.98 1.05
CA GLN A 158 20.60 -16.06 0.55
C GLN A 158 21.07 -14.69 0.06
N GLN A 159 22.18 -14.21 0.61
CA GLN A 159 22.80 -12.96 0.14
C GLN A 159 23.47 -13.19 -1.21
N ARG A 160 23.02 -12.46 -2.25
CA ARG A 160 23.63 -12.50 -3.58
C ARG A 160 24.96 -11.74 -3.64
N ILE A 161 25.11 -10.69 -2.85
CA ILE A 161 26.30 -9.85 -2.76
C ILE A 161 26.74 -9.79 -1.29
N PRO A 162 27.98 -10.19 -0.96
CA PRO A 162 28.51 -10.03 0.39
C PRO A 162 28.49 -8.57 0.84
N LYS A 163 28.30 -8.36 2.15
CA LYS A 163 28.21 -7.03 2.77
C LYS A 163 29.42 -6.15 2.42
N GLU A 164 30.61 -6.72 2.41
CA GLU A 164 31.87 -6.04 2.11
C GLU A 164 31.88 -5.48 0.67
N ASN A 165 31.40 -6.27 -0.27
CA ASN A 165 31.31 -5.86 -1.68
C ASN A 165 30.21 -4.80 -1.91
N TYR A 166 29.13 -4.85 -1.12
CA TYR A 166 28.11 -3.81 -1.16
C TYR A 166 28.66 -2.47 -0.65
N LEU A 167 29.34 -2.47 0.51
CA LEU A 167 29.90 -1.27 1.11
C LEU A 167 31.03 -0.60 0.28
N GLN A 168 31.65 -1.34 -0.63
CA GLN A 168 32.63 -0.77 -1.57
C GLN A 168 31.99 -0.07 -2.77
N LYS A 169 30.69 -0.27 -3.03
CA LYS A 169 29.95 0.30 -4.17
C LYS A 169 29.13 1.54 -3.78
N VAL A 170 28.98 1.78 -2.50
CA VAL A 170 28.28 2.93 -1.93
C VAL A 170 29.30 3.93 -1.38
#